data_ad0b4897765b2f50a1656b0fdf4cb250
#
_entry.id   ad0b4897765b2f50a1656b0fdf4cb250
#
_cell.length_a   1.000
_cell.length_b   1.000
_cell.length_c   1.000
_cell.angle_alpha   90.00
_cell.angle_beta   90.00
_cell.angle_gamma   90.00
#
_symmetry.space_group_name_H-M   'P 1'
#
loop_
_entity.id
_entity.type
_entity.pdbx_description
1 polymer ?
#
loop_
_entity_poly.entity_id
_entity_poly.type
_entity_poly.pdbx_seq_one_letter_code
_entity_poly.pdbx_strand_id
1 'polypeptide(L)'
;MQTNPLDHECTSWMLFSEITGGPMILHKNRDSAKTDIRLIKSDDTAKIKWLGLGDDNPCMGFNEKGLACVMNSGEETPEFAPATKDRMTTPEILVQLLGNTDNTEDALKMLTGFIKNGQYTHKNRGSIFFLMDTEGGMVVELTAKHVIPVRSHGAMTIRANIWHNPGMAQYSTNKIDHAMNSLSREFQAALGLNAPLRQNGVIALEDIWATSRMRGTMETVKTEHGLCNNTTNSAATIAIDKDYPDTLSTMYVAIGPVGHTMYIPAPICLREIPQDIADRSWSKAAFARREQHGLAFDNSVWLPPEQAVMAIYRPALEKAKKAMQNHRRKTAQNILNTAFEKCCEIARKAVL
;
A
#
# COMPACT_ATOMS: atom_id res chain seq x y z
N MET A 1 14.12 -14.43 21.74
CA MET A 1 14.04 -13.01 21.35
C MET A 1 12.59 -12.59 21.52
N GLN A 2 12.29 -11.68 22.43
CA GLN A 2 10.96 -11.06 22.49
C GLN A 2 10.81 -10.24 21.21
N THR A 3 9.88 -10.61 20.34
CA THR A 3 9.49 -9.81 19.17
C THR A 3 8.95 -8.49 19.72
N ASN A 4 9.51 -7.37 19.25
CA ASN A 4 8.96 -6.07 19.58
C ASN A 4 7.47 -6.07 19.15
N PRO A 5 6.51 -5.78 20.01
CA PRO A 5 5.09 -5.83 19.65
C PRO A 5 4.71 -4.90 18.49
N LEU A 6 5.58 -3.95 18.11
CA LEU A 6 5.39 -3.03 16.99
C LEU A 6 5.79 -3.59 15.61
N ASP A 7 6.37 -4.80 15.53
CA ASP A 7 6.96 -5.33 14.30
C ASP A 7 5.98 -5.66 13.15
N HIS A 8 4.68 -5.48 13.33
CA HIS A 8 3.66 -5.87 12.34
C HIS A 8 2.45 -4.92 12.32
N GLU A 9 2.65 -3.67 12.64
CA GLU A 9 1.58 -2.68 12.62
C GLU A 9 1.55 -2.01 11.24
N CYS A 10 0.36 -1.82 10.71
CA CYS A 10 0.13 -1.23 9.40
C CYS A 10 -1.11 -0.35 9.46
N THR A 11 -1.23 0.60 8.55
CA THR A 11 -2.47 1.34 8.35
C THR A 11 -2.74 1.46 6.86
N SER A 12 -3.97 1.13 6.46
CA SER A 12 -4.38 1.16 5.06
C SER A 12 -5.73 1.86 4.91
N TRP A 13 -5.95 2.48 3.76
CA TRP A 13 -7.23 3.09 3.43
C TRP A 13 -7.58 3.00 1.96
N MET A 14 -8.87 2.96 1.68
CA MET A 14 -9.47 3.08 0.36
C MET A 14 -10.21 4.40 0.27
N LEU A 15 -10.02 5.13 -0.83
CA LEU A 15 -10.71 6.36 -1.18
C LEU A 15 -11.36 6.18 -2.53
N PHE A 16 -12.64 6.52 -2.62
CA PHE A 16 -13.41 6.34 -3.85
C PHE A 16 -13.49 7.64 -4.66
N SER A 17 -13.88 7.52 -5.91
CA SER A 17 -13.85 8.61 -6.89
C SER A 17 -14.60 9.87 -6.47
N GLU A 18 -15.62 9.72 -5.63
CA GLU A 18 -16.43 10.85 -5.11
C GLU A 18 -15.60 11.84 -4.30
N ILE A 19 -14.55 11.36 -3.62
CA ILE A 19 -13.71 12.22 -2.78
C ILE A 19 -12.30 12.43 -3.32
N THR A 20 -11.88 11.66 -4.33
CA THR A 20 -10.60 11.88 -5.02
C THR A 20 -10.75 12.77 -6.25
N GLY A 21 -11.97 12.95 -6.75
CA GLY A 21 -12.26 13.65 -7.99
C GLY A 21 -11.68 12.98 -9.25
N GLY A 22 -11.29 11.69 -9.13
CA GLY A 22 -10.62 10.94 -10.20
C GLY A 22 -10.53 9.45 -9.94
N PRO A 23 -9.33 8.87 -9.89
CA PRO A 23 -9.15 7.44 -9.70
C PRO A 23 -9.56 6.98 -8.31
N MET A 24 -9.96 5.72 -8.18
CA MET A 24 -10.03 5.07 -6.87
C MET A 24 -8.62 4.83 -6.35
N ILE A 25 -8.44 5.01 -5.04
CA ILE A 25 -7.12 4.97 -4.41
C ILE A 25 -7.10 3.95 -3.27
N LEU A 26 -6.12 3.07 -3.29
CA LEU A 26 -5.76 2.19 -2.18
C LEU A 26 -4.38 2.58 -1.66
N HIS A 27 -4.30 2.93 -0.38
CA HIS A 27 -3.05 3.30 0.27
C HIS A 27 -2.70 2.36 1.42
N LYS A 28 -1.40 2.20 1.66
CA LYS A 28 -0.86 1.49 2.81
C LYS A 28 0.42 2.11 3.31
N ASN A 29 0.48 2.36 4.63
CA ASN A 29 1.72 2.43 5.41
C ASN A 29 2.04 1.04 5.95
N ARG A 30 3.25 0.57 5.70
CA ARG A 30 3.75 -0.71 6.22
C ARG A 30 4.69 -0.48 7.39
N ASP A 31 4.37 -1.09 8.51
CA ASP A 31 5.25 -1.14 9.68
C ASP A 31 5.87 -2.54 9.78
N SER A 32 7.19 -2.62 9.76
CA SER A 32 7.93 -3.88 9.81
C SER A 32 9.40 -3.62 10.11
N ALA A 33 10.06 -4.57 10.77
CA ALA A 33 11.51 -4.56 10.99
C ALA A 33 12.34 -4.79 9.71
N LYS A 34 11.70 -5.17 8.60
CA LYS A 34 12.41 -5.41 7.33
C LYS A 34 12.92 -4.11 6.73
N THR A 35 14.15 -4.14 6.22
CA THR A 35 14.82 -2.97 5.64
C THR A 35 15.07 -3.06 4.14
N ASP A 36 14.94 -4.25 3.57
CA ASP A 36 15.24 -4.53 2.16
C ASP A 36 14.06 -4.29 1.23
N ILE A 37 13.56 -3.05 1.20
CA ILE A 37 12.37 -2.69 0.43
C ILE A 37 12.72 -2.38 -1.03
N ARG A 38 11.93 -2.92 -1.95
CA ARG A 38 12.07 -2.69 -3.40
C ARG A 38 10.74 -2.79 -4.13
N LEU A 39 10.70 -2.23 -5.34
CA LEU A 39 9.69 -2.56 -6.33
C LEU A 39 9.92 -4.00 -6.82
N ILE A 40 8.83 -4.72 -7.03
CA ILE A 40 8.81 -6.09 -7.54
C ILE A 40 7.75 -6.14 -8.64
N LYS A 41 8.10 -6.63 -9.81
CA LYS A 41 7.13 -6.89 -10.88
C LYS A 41 7.05 -8.39 -11.17
N SER A 42 5.92 -8.83 -11.71
CA SER A 42 5.79 -10.16 -12.28
C SER A 42 6.81 -10.37 -13.40
N ASP A 43 7.17 -11.61 -13.64
CA ASP A 43 7.94 -11.95 -14.85
C ASP A 43 7.09 -11.76 -16.12
N ASP A 44 7.76 -11.77 -17.28
CA ASP A 44 7.10 -11.53 -18.56
C ASP A 44 6.20 -12.67 -19.01
N THR A 45 6.28 -13.84 -18.36
CA THR A 45 5.47 -15.04 -18.63
C THR A 45 4.25 -15.14 -17.72
N ALA A 46 4.11 -14.22 -16.75
CA ALA A 46 2.97 -14.20 -15.84
C ALA A 46 1.65 -14.09 -16.60
N LYS A 47 0.64 -14.87 -16.16
CA LYS A 47 -0.71 -14.86 -16.75
C LYS A 47 -1.34 -13.47 -16.68
N ILE A 48 -1.18 -12.79 -15.56
CA ILE A 48 -1.59 -11.42 -15.33
C ILE A 48 -0.37 -10.65 -14.82
N LYS A 49 -0.04 -9.54 -15.48
CA LYS A 49 1.08 -8.70 -15.06
C LYS A 49 0.71 -7.89 -13.83
N TRP A 50 1.64 -7.81 -12.89
CA TRP A 50 1.45 -7.05 -11.66
C TRP A 50 2.73 -6.32 -11.25
N LEU A 51 2.53 -5.28 -10.45
CA LEU A 51 3.59 -4.50 -9.81
C LEU A 51 3.28 -4.38 -8.32
N GLY A 52 4.31 -4.50 -7.48
CA GLY A 52 4.15 -4.43 -6.03
C GLY A 52 5.36 -3.86 -5.32
N LEU A 53 5.19 -3.57 -4.03
CA LEU A 53 6.21 -3.08 -3.13
C LEU A 53 6.35 -4.01 -1.93
N GLY A 54 7.57 -4.40 -1.60
CA GLY A 54 7.87 -5.27 -0.48
C GLY A 54 9.35 -5.60 -0.34
N ASP A 55 9.65 -6.65 0.40
CA ASP A 55 11.00 -7.21 0.55
C ASP A 55 11.27 -8.33 -0.47
N ASP A 56 11.05 -9.60 -0.13
CA ASP A 56 11.16 -10.73 -1.07
C ASP A 56 9.86 -10.94 -1.86
N ASN A 57 8.71 -10.74 -1.19
CA ASN A 57 7.40 -10.72 -1.79
C ASN A 57 6.72 -9.38 -1.52
N PRO A 58 5.83 -8.89 -2.41
CA PRO A 58 5.08 -7.68 -2.18
C PRO A 58 4.06 -7.86 -1.06
N CYS A 59 3.88 -6.82 -0.24
CA CYS A 59 2.79 -6.73 0.75
C CYS A 59 1.72 -5.71 0.35
N MET A 60 1.91 -5.06 -0.78
CA MET A 60 1.00 -4.14 -1.46
C MET A 60 1.33 -4.14 -2.94
N GLY A 61 0.30 -4.12 -3.79
CA GLY A 61 0.48 -4.17 -5.24
C GLY A 61 -0.83 -4.09 -6.00
N PHE A 62 -0.72 -4.10 -7.32
CA PHE A 62 -1.86 -4.07 -8.24
C PHE A 62 -1.50 -4.76 -9.54
N ASN A 63 -2.51 -5.14 -10.32
CA ASN A 63 -2.33 -5.82 -11.58
C ASN A 63 -2.92 -5.07 -12.79
N GLU A 64 -2.61 -5.54 -13.99
CA GLU A 64 -3.07 -4.96 -15.26
C GLU A 64 -4.58 -5.09 -15.50
N LYS A 65 -5.30 -5.84 -14.66
CA LYS A 65 -6.76 -5.95 -14.70
C LYS A 65 -7.44 -4.86 -13.85
N GLY A 66 -6.65 -4.10 -13.10
CA GLY A 66 -7.15 -3.06 -12.20
C GLY A 66 -7.43 -3.54 -10.79
N LEU A 67 -7.08 -4.78 -10.44
CA LEU A 67 -7.14 -5.24 -9.05
C LEU A 67 -5.96 -4.69 -8.27
N ALA A 68 -6.22 -3.93 -7.21
CA ALA A 68 -5.27 -3.53 -6.19
C ALA A 68 -5.49 -4.35 -4.91
N CYS A 69 -4.39 -4.76 -4.29
CA CYS A 69 -4.41 -5.56 -3.07
C CYS A 69 -3.32 -5.08 -2.11
N VAL A 70 -3.69 -4.84 -0.86
CA VAL A 70 -2.75 -4.66 0.25
C VAL A 70 -3.18 -5.51 1.43
N MET A 71 -2.24 -5.87 2.30
CA MET A 71 -2.52 -6.68 3.48
C MET A 71 -1.94 -6.05 4.74
N ASN A 72 -2.72 -6.04 5.81
CA ASN A 72 -2.27 -5.75 7.17
C ASN A 72 -2.27 -7.03 8.00
N SER A 73 -1.37 -7.15 8.96
CA SER A 73 -1.55 -8.15 10.01
C SER A 73 -2.85 -7.86 10.75
N GLY A 74 -3.63 -8.87 11.02
CA GLY A 74 -4.81 -8.78 11.87
C GLY A 74 -4.47 -8.92 13.35
N GLU A 75 -5.47 -9.22 14.14
CA GLU A 75 -5.33 -9.43 15.58
C GLU A 75 -4.67 -10.77 15.91
N GLU A 76 -4.12 -10.86 17.10
CA GLU A 76 -3.68 -12.13 17.67
C GLU A 76 -4.89 -13.04 17.84
N THR A 77 -4.71 -14.33 17.54
CA THR A 77 -5.80 -15.29 17.56
C THR A 77 -5.29 -16.69 17.88
N PRO A 78 -6.04 -17.50 18.63
CA PRO A 78 -5.75 -18.93 18.79
C PRO A 78 -6.02 -19.73 17.51
N GLU A 79 -6.75 -19.15 16.56
CA GLU A 79 -7.06 -19.74 15.27
C GLU A 79 -6.01 -19.45 14.19
N PHE A 80 -4.75 -19.63 14.54
CA PHE A 80 -3.65 -19.57 13.58
C PHE A 80 -3.27 -20.96 13.09
N ALA A 81 -2.57 -21.02 11.96
CA ALA A 81 -1.98 -22.25 11.45
C ALA A 81 -0.46 -22.13 11.45
N PRO A 82 0.28 -23.09 12.02
CA PRO A 82 1.74 -23.08 12.01
C PRO A 82 2.28 -23.10 10.57
N ALA A 83 3.45 -22.50 10.36
CA ALA A 83 4.11 -22.52 9.06
C ALA A 83 4.51 -23.95 8.67
N THR A 84 4.17 -24.36 7.46
CA THR A 84 4.59 -25.61 6.83
C THR A 84 4.91 -25.33 5.36
N LYS A 85 5.56 -26.28 4.67
CA LYS A 85 5.90 -26.13 3.23
C LYS A 85 4.67 -25.95 2.32
N ASP A 86 3.52 -26.46 2.73
CA ASP A 86 2.28 -26.45 1.94
C ASP A 86 1.40 -25.22 2.24
N ARG A 87 1.87 -24.32 3.12
CA ARG A 87 1.14 -23.13 3.52
C ARG A 87 1.83 -21.88 3.05
N MET A 88 1.05 -20.99 2.48
CA MET A 88 1.51 -19.70 2.00
C MET A 88 1.40 -18.64 3.10
N THR A 89 2.40 -17.81 3.20
CA THR A 89 2.38 -16.58 3.97
C THR A 89 1.46 -15.55 3.30
N THR A 90 1.08 -14.53 4.04
CA THR A 90 0.21 -13.46 3.51
C THR A 90 0.77 -12.77 2.28
N PRO A 91 2.09 -12.42 2.19
CA PRO A 91 2.66 -11.88 0.95
C PRO A 91 2.64 -12.87 -0.23
N GLU A 92 2.84 -14.16 -0.01
CA GLU A 92 2.73 -15.17 -1.06
C GLU A 92 1.29 -15.31 -1.59
N ILE A 93 0.30 -15.26 -0.69
CA ILE A 93 -1.11 -15.21 -1.09
C ILE A 93 -1.39 -13.95 -1.93
N LEU A 94 -0.86 -12.79 -1.54
CA LEU A 94 -1.03 -11.55 -2.32
C LEU A 94 -0.49 -11.72 -3.75
N VAL A 95 0.67 -12.35 -3.95
CA VAL A 95 1.21 -12.68 -5.28
C VAL A 95 0.24 -13.57 -6.06
N GLN A 96 -0.37 -14.59 -5.42
CA GLN A 96 -1.36 -15.45 -6.08
C GLN A 96 -2.60 -14.67 -6.50
N LEU A 97 -3.11 -13.78 -5.66
CA LEU A 97 -4.25 -12.94 -6.00
C LEU A 97 -3.92 -12.02 -7.19
N LEU A 98 -2.83 -11.28 -7.14
CA LEU A 98 -2.43 -10.37 -8.22
C LEU A 98 -2.15 -11.08 -9.54
N GLY A 99 -1.57 -12.26 -9.50
CA GLY A 99 -1.18 -13.01 -10.70
C GLY A 99 -2.30 -13.83 -11.35
N ASN A 100 -3.43 -14.04 -10.65
CA ASN A 100 -4.43 -15.00 -11.10
C ASN A 100 -5.89 -14.51 -11.05
N THR A 101 -6.18 -13.31 -10.55
CA THR A 101 -7.55 -12.80 -10.42
C THR A 101 -7.73 -11.46 -11.10
N ASP A 102 -8.90 -11.26 -11.71
CA ASP A 102 -9.19 -10.07 -12.51
C ASP A 102 -9.85 -8.94 -11.69
N ASN A 103 -10.52 -9.29 -10.58
CA ASN A 103 -11.37 -8.38 -9.81
C ASN A 103 -11.46 -8.81 -8.33
N THR A 104 -12.13 -8.01 -7.51
CA THR A 104 -12.27 -8.23 -6.06
C THR A 104 -13.04 -9.50 -5.72
N GLU A 105 -14.04 -9.89 -6.51
CA GLU A 105 -14.86 -11.10 -6.27
C GLU A 105 -14.06 -12.36 -6.52
N ASP A 106 -13.29 -12.42 -7.62
CA ASP A 106 -12.41 -13.55 -7.93
C ASP A 106 -11.29 -13.66 -6.88
N ALA A 107 -10.76 -12.53 -6.45
CA ALA A 107 -9.76 -12.48 -5.38
C ALA A 107 -10.33 -13.00 -4.04
N LEU A 108 -11.54 -12.60 -3.66
CA LEU A 108 -12.24 -13.11 -2.47
C LEU A 108 -12.47 -14.62 -2.57
N LYS A 109 -12.94 -15.09 -3.72
CA LYS A 109 -13.18 -16.52 -3.96
C LYS A 109 -11.89 -17.34 -3.81
N MET A 110 -10.80 -16.88 -4.41
CA MET A 110 -9.49 -17.53 -4.32
C MET A 110 -8.96 -17.52 -2.89
N LEU A 111 -9.00 -16.37 -2.19
CA LEU A 111 -8.58 -16.22 -0.80
C LEU A 111 -9.38 -17.16 0.12
N THR A 112 -10.70 -17.22 -0.06
CA THR A 112 -11.57 -18.14 0.68
C THR A 112 -11.19 -19.60 0.41
N GLY A 113 -10.83 -19.93 -0.82
CA GLY A 113 -10.33 -21.26 -1.20
C GLY A 113 -9.06 -21.63 -0.44
N PHE A 114 -8.09 -20.73 -0.37
CA PHE A 114 -6.83 -20.97 0.38
C PHE A 114 -7.08 -21.23 1.86
N ILE A 115 -7.99 -20.46 2.49
CA ILE A 115 -8.35 -20.66 3.90
C ILE A 115 -9.05 -22.01 4.11
N LYS A 116 -10.07 -22.32 3.30
CA LYS A 116 -10.82 -23.59 3.38
C LYS A 116 -9.92 -24.83 3.19
N ASN A 117 -8.91 -24.72 2.35
CA ASN A 117 -7.95 -25.79 2.08
C ASN A 117 -6.77 -25.83 3.06
N GLY A 118 -6.75 -24.96 4.07
CA GLY A 118 -5.69 -24.90 5.06
C GLY A 118 -4.32 -24.46 4.51
N GLN A 119 -4.31 -23.70 3.41
CA GLN A 119 -3.10 -23.26 2.71
C GLN A 119 -2.54 -21.92 3.20
N TYR A 120 -3.10 -21.36 4.25
CA TYR A 120 -2.69 -20.09 4.82
C TYR A 120 -1.93 -20.25 6.14
N THR A 121 -0.94 -19.39 6.35
CA THR A 121 -0.25 -19.22 7.63
C THR A 121 0.11 -17.76 7.89
N HIS A 122 0.01 -17.32 9.14
CA HIS A 122 0.46 -16.00 9.58
C HIS A 122 0.79 -16.00 11.08
N LYS A 123 1.92 -16.59 11.47
CA LYS A 123 2.34 -16.69 12.89
C LYS A 123 1.16 -16.99 13.82
N ASN A 124 0.97 -16.18 14.89
CA ASN A 124 -0.16 -16.26 15.83
C ASN A 124 -1.26 -15.21 15.58
N ARG A 125 -1.36 -14.70 14.34
CA ARG A 125 -2.29 -13.61 13.96
C ARG A 125 -3.18 -14.01 12.81
N GLY A 126 -4.28 -13.32 12.67
CA GLY A 126 -5.03 -13.27 11.44
C GLY A 126 -4.49 -12.19 10.49
N SER A 127 -5.25 -11.89 9.45
CA SER A 127 -4.90 -10.85 8.47
C SER A 127 -6.11 -10.03 8.06
N ILE A 128 -5.83 -8.87 7.50
CA ILE A 128 -6.82 -7.96 6.92
C ILE A 128 -6.35 -7.66 5.51
N PHE A 129 -7.09 -8.12 4.49
CA PHE A 129 -6.86 -7.79 3.10
C PHE A 129 -7.77 -6.64 2.67
N PHE A 130 -7.21 -5.71 1.94
CA PHE A 130 -7.96 -4.71 1.20
C PHE A 130 -7.88 -5.10 -0.27
N LEU A 131 -9.03 -5.31 -0.85
CA LEU A 131 -9.20 -5.60 -2.27
C LEU A 131 -9.96 -4.44 -2.90
N MET A 132 -9.45 -3.88 -3.98
CA MET A 132 -10.09 -2.78 -4.71
C MET A 132 -9.89 -2.99 -6.20
N ASP A 133 -10.94 -2.77 -6.98
CA ASP A 133 -10.89 -2.80 -8.45
C ASP A 133 -11.58 -1.55 -9.03
N THR A 134 -11.87 -1.56 -10.31
CA THR A 134 -12.52 -0.44 -11.00
C THR A 134 -13.98 -0.22 -10.61
N GLU A 135 -14.63 -1.15 -9.92
CA GLU A 135 -16.05 -1.12 -9.56
C GLU A 135 -16.29 -0.89 -8.07
N GLY A 136 -15.27 -1.13 -7.23
CA GLY A 136 -15.42 -0.94 -5.81
C GLY A 136 -14.31 -1.53 -4.96
N GLY A 137 -14.57 -1.72 -3.67
CA GLY A 137 -13.61 -2.27 -2.75
C GLY A 137 -14.24 -3.05 -1.61
N MET A 138 -13.44 -3.90 -0.98
CA MET A 138 -13.81 -4.62 0.23
C MET A 138 -12.62 -4.81 1.15
N VAL A 139 -12.90 -4.91 2.44
CA VAL A 139 -11.97 -5.38 3.47
C VAL A 139 -12.33 -6.82 3.79
N VAL A 140 -11.35 -7.71 3.80
CA VAL A 140 -11.51 -9.11 4.14
C VAL A 140 -10.75 -9.40 5.42
N GLU A 141 -11.47 -9.61 6.50
CA GLU A 141 -10.91 -10.00 7.80
C GLU A 141 -10.86 -11.53 7.90
N LEU A 142 -9.73 -12.09 8.31
CA LEU A 142 -9.58 -13.54 8.33
C LEU A 142 -8.68 -14.06 9.45
N THR A 143 -8.97 -15.31 9.85
CA THR A 143 -8.09 -16.21 10.61
C THR A 143 -7.65 -17.36 9.70
N ALA A 144 -6.99 -18.38 10.24
CA ALA A 144 -6.69 -19.59 9.49
C ALA A 144 -7.94 -20.47 9.21
N LYS A 145 -9.12 -20.10 9.75
CA LYS A 145 -10.35 -20.89 9.61
C LYS A 145 -11.56 -20.09 9.11
N HIS A 146 -11.54 -18.79 9.33
CA HIS A 146 -12.68 -17.90 9.05
C HIS A 146 -12.28 -16.80 8.08
N VAL A 147 -13.19 -16.44 7.19
CA VAL A 147 -13.07 -15.34 6.22
C VAL A 147 -14.36 -14.54 6.24
N ILE A 148 -14.28 -13.26 6.59
CA ILE A 148 -15.42 -12.36 6.60
C ILE A 148 -15.13 -11.15 5.71
N PRO A 149 -15.73 -11.07 4.52
CA PRO A 149 -15.66 -9.88 3.68
C PRO A 149 -16.62 -8.81 4.16
N VAL A 150 -16.16 -7.58 4.14
CA VAL A 150 -16.96 -6.37 4.39
C VAL A 150 -16.82 -5.46 3.18
N ARG A 151 -17.88 -5.31 2.38
CA ARG A 151 -17.87 -4.38 1.27
C ARG A 151 -17.75 -2.96 1.80
N SER A 152 -16.91 -2.19 1.16
CA SER A 152 -16.76 -0.77 1.48
C SER A 152 -17.96 0.00 0.92
N HIS A 153 -18.66 0.67 1.80
CA HIS A 153 -19.75 1.57 1.49
C HIS A 153 -19.38 2.97 1.91
N GLY A 154 -19.61 3.95 1.06
CA GLY A 154 -19.26 5.34 1.31
C GLY A 154 -17.91 5.73 0.71
N ALA A 155 -17.50 6.96 0.99
CA ALA A 155 -16.38 7.60 0.29
C ALA A 155 -14.99 7.15 0.74
N MET A 156 -14.87 6.56 1.95
CA MET A 156 -13.59 6.23 2.57
C MET A 156 -13.72 5.02 3.50
N THR A 157 -12.71 4.15 3.50
CA THR A 157 -12.55 3.06 4.47
C THR A 157 -11.13 3.04 5.00
N ILE A 158 -10.94 3.09 6.32
CA ILE A 158 -9.63 3.08 6.99
C ILE A 158 -9.57 1.89 7.95
N ARG A 159 -8.45 1.14 7.97
CA ARG A 159 -8.19 0.06 8.93
C ARG A 159 -6.71 0.01 9.29
N ALA A 160 -6.45 -0.25 10.56
CA ALA A 160 -5.12 -0.60 11.03
C ALA A 160 -5.00 -2.13 11.22
N ASN A 161 -4.80 -2.60 12.46
CA ASN A 161 -4.52 -4.00 12.76
C ASN A 161 -5.59 -4.66 13.65
N ILE A 162 -6.77 -4.08 13.74
CA ILE A 162 -7.91 -4.64 14.48
C ILE A 162 -9.05 -5.02 13.53
N TRP A 163 -9.78 -6.04 13.92
CA TRP A 163 -11.00 -6.45 13.21
C TRP A 163 -12.17 -5.58 13.64
N HIS A 164 -12.89 -5.07 12.68
CA HIS A 164 -14.09 -4.25 12.89
C HIS A 164 -15.38 -5.05 12.78
N ASN A 165 -15.32 -6.25 12.19
CA ASN A 165 -16.49 -7.09 12.10
C ASN A 165 -16.76 -7.76 13.47
N PRO A 166 -17.96 -7.59 14.05
CA PRO A 166 -18.29 -8.23 15.33
C PRO A 166 -18.17 -9.75 15.32
N GLY A 167 -18.37 -10.39 14.16
CA GLY A 167 -18.19 -11.83 13.98
C GLY A 167 -16.74 -12.28 14.09
N MET A 168 -15.79 -11.37 13.91
CA MET A 168 -14.35 -11.66 14.07
C MET A 168 -13.87 -11.40 15.50
N ALA A 169 -14.50 -10.50 16.24
CA ALA A 169 -14.07 -10.11 17.59
C ALA A 169 -13.94 -11.28 18.58
N GLN A 170 -14.78 -12.32 18.44
CA GLN A 170 -14.73 -13.53 19.28
C GLN A 170 -13.45 -14.35 19.12
N TYR A 171 -12.70 -14.14 18.04
CA TYR A 171 -11.44 -14.87 17.76
C TYR A 171 -10.21 -14.08 18.18
N SER A 172 -10.38 -12.84 18.67
CA SER A 172 -9.28 -11.98 19.12
C SER A 172 -8.83 -12.34 20.53
N THR A 173 -7.50 -12.35 20.72
CA THR A 173 -6.85 -12.39 22.03
C THR A 173 -6.01 -11.15 22.29
N ASN A 174 -6.20 -10.09 21.49
CA ASN A 174 -5.46 -8.84 21.62
C ASN A 174 -5.66 -8.19 23.00
N LYS A 175 -4.57 -7.60 23.48
CA LYS A 175 -4.62 -6.69 24.62
C LYS A 175 -5.22 -5.34 24.21
N ILE A 176 -5.83 -4.66 25.18
CA ILE A 176 -6.45 -3.35 24.98
C ILE A 176 -5.48 -2.31 24.39
N ASP A 177 -4.20 -2.32 24.79
CA ASP A 177 -3.21 -1.38 24.32
C ASP A 177 -2.96 -1.51 22.80
N HIS A 178 -3.00 -2.74 22.25
CA HIS A 178 -2.89 -2.96 20.82
C HIS A 178 -4.11 -2.41 20.06
N ALA A 179 -5.30 -2.63 20.59
CA ALA A 179 -6.52 -2.07 20.01
C ALA A 179 -6.49 -0.54 20.03
N MET A 180 -6.08 0.08 21.14
CA MET A 180 -5.97 1.52 21.28
C MET A 180 -4.94 2.13 20.34
N ASN A 181 -3.79 1.48 20.14
CA ASN A 181 -2.80 1.90 19.16
C ASN A 181 -3.38 1.86 17.73
N SER A 182 -4.06 0.78 17.36
CA SER A 182 -4.68 0.66 16.04
C SER A 182 -5.74 1.74 15.79
N LEU A 183 -6.66 1.93 16.75
CA LEU A 183 -7.70 2.98 16.68
C LEU A 183 -7.10 4.39 16.57
N SER A 184 -6.02 4.65 17.30
CA SER A 184 -5.28 5.91 17.28
C SER A 184 -4.76 6.25 15.87
N ARG A 185 -4.19 5.27 15.16
CA ARG A 185 -3.71 5.45 13.79
C ARG A 185 -4.84 5.60 12.77
N GLU A 186 -5.93 4.86 12.95
CA GLU A 186 -7.14 5.04 12.12
C GLU A 186 -7.72 6.44 12.29
N PHE A 187 -7.78 6.93 13.53
CA PHE A 187 -8.25 8.28 13.82
C PHE A 187 -7.34 9.37 13.21
N GLN A 188 -6.01 9.21 13.32
CA GLN A 188 -5.06 10.13 12.68
C GLN A 188 -5.23 10.15 11.15
N ALA A 189 -5.37 8.98 10.52
CA ALA A 189 -5.63 8.91 9.08
C ALA A 189 -6.94 9.61 8.72
N ALA A 190 -8.01 9.37 9.50
CA ALA A 190 -9.29 10.04 9.28
C ALA A 190 -9.18 11.56 9.42
N LEU A 191 -8.47 12.08 10.42
CA LEU A 191 -8.26 13.53 10.59
C LEU A 191 -7.46 14.11 9.41
N GLY A 192 -6.34 13.48 9.03
CA GLY A 192 -5.48 13.95 7.95
C GLY A 192 -6.20 14.00 6.62
N LEU A 193 -7.02 12.99 6.31
CA LEU A 193 -7.77 12.91 5.05
C LEU A 193 -9.03 13.80 5.04
N ASN A 194 -9.71 13.97 6.17
CA ASN A 194 -10.90 14.83 6.22
C ASN A 194 -10.58 16.32 6.18
N ALA A 195 -9.40 16.77 6.63
CA ALA A 195 -9.03 18.19 6.59
C ALA A 195 -9.02 18.75 5.14
N PRO A 196 -8.26 18.17 4.18
CA PRO A 196 -8.29 18.61 2.79
C PRO A 196 -9.67 18.40 2.13
N LEU A 197 -10.38 17.32 2.45
CA LEU A 197 -11.71 17.06 1.93
C LEU A 197 -12.69 18.20 2.30
N ARG A 198 -12.68 18.65 3.55
CA ARG A 198 -13.51 19.79 4.00
C ARG A 198 -13.09 21.10 3.37
N GLN A 199 -11.80 21.31 3.15
CA GLN A 199 -11.27 22.55 2.60
C GLN A 199 -11.45 22.67 1.09
N ASN A 200 -11.19 21.56 0.36
CA ASN A 200 -11.05 21.55 -1.10
C ASN A 200 -12.15 20.76 -1.83
N GLY A 201 -12.99 20.02 -1.09
CA GLY A 201 -14.00 19.11 -1.63
C GLY A 201 -13.44 17.80 -2.21
N VAL A 202 -12.11 17.68 -2.29
CA VAL A 202 -11.40 16.48 -2.80
C VAL A 202 -10.12 16.26 -2.01
N ILE A 203 -9.62 15.01 -2.06
CA ILE A 203 -8.33 14.60 -1.47
C ILE A 203 -7.34 14.38 -2.61
N ALA A 204 -6.29 15.18 -2.68
CA ALA A 204 -5.22 15.02 -3.65
C ALA A 204 -4.18 13.96 -3.19
N LEU A 205 -3.33 13.51 -4.12
CA LEU A 205 -2.24 12.57 -3.79
C LEU A 205 -1.30 13.13 -2.73
N GLU A 206 -0.99 14.42 -2.81
CA GLU A 206 -0.13 15.12 -1.85
C GLU A 206 -0.72 15.14 -0.44
N ASP A 207 -2.04 15.24 -0.31
CA ASP A 207 -2.74 15.16 0.97
C ASP A 207 -2.63 13.76 1.59
N ILE A 208 -2.69 12.74 0.73
CA ILE A 208 -2.48 11.34 1.15
C ILE A 208 -1.06 11.14 1.66
N TRP A 209 -0.05 11.66 0.94
CA TRP A 209 1.36 11.55 1.34
C TRP A 209 1.67 12.35 2.61
N ALA A 210 1.09 13.53 2.75
CA ALA A 210 1.19 14.31 3.99
C ALA A 210 0.57 13.54 5.17
N THR A 211 -0.62 12.98 4.99
CA THR A 211 -1.29 12.13 5.99
C THR A 211 -0.45 10.91 6.34
N SER A 212 0.08 10.20 5.35
CA SER A 212 0.96 9.04 5.53
C SER A 212 2.20 9.35 6.40
N ARG A 213 2.68 10.59 6.39
CA ARG A 213 3.84 11.06 7.17
C ARG A 213 3.47 11.63 8.54
N MET A 214 2.19 11.62 8.93
CA MET A 214 1.78 12.15 10.24
C MET A 214 2.37 11.31 11.37
N ARG A 215 2.97 11.99 12.31
CA ARG A 215 3.47 11.42 13.57
C ARG A 215 2.45 11.63 14.68
N GLY A 216 2.52 10.85 15.73
CA GLY A 216 1.70 11.08 16.91
C GLY A 216 2.02 12.47 17.50
N THR A 217 1.05 13.39 17.43
CA THR A 217 1.19 14.76 17.93
C THR A 217 0.22 15.09 19.06
N MET A 218 -0.71 14.18 19.35
CA MET A 218 -1.68 14.36 20.43
C MET A 218 -1.08 13.89 21.75
N GLU A 219 -1.38 14.55 22.84
CA GLU A 219 -0.96 14.14 24.19
C GLU A 219 -1.32 12.69 24.53
N THR A 220 -2.40 12.20 23.92
CA THR A 220 -2.90 10.81 24.10
C THR A 220 -2.30 9.82 23.12
N VAL A 221 -1.57 10.28 22.09
CA VAL A 221 -0.96 9.45 21.04
C VAL A 221 0.52 9.68 21.05
N LYS A 222 1.25 8.72 21.59
CA LYS A 222 2.72 8.77 21.58
C LYS A 222 3.25 8.79 20.16
N THR A 223 4.37 9.48 19.94
CA THR A 223 5.02 9.60 18.62
C THR A 223 5.30 8.24 18.00
N GLU A 224 5.60 7.24 18.81
CA GLU A 224 5.81 5.83 18.43
C GLU A 224 4.54 5.15 17.90
N HIS A 225 3.36 5.71 18.12
CA HIS A 225 2.06 5.20 17.67
C HIS A 225 1.45 6.00 16.52
N GLY A 226 2.21 6.91 15.90
CA GLY A 226 1.77 7.66 14.72
C GLY A 226 1.66 6.81 13.46
N LEU A 227 1.05 7.37 12.41
CA LEU A 227 1.01 6.75 11.07
C LEU A 227 2.42 6.56 10.51
N CYS A 228 3.32 7.52 10.77
CA CYS A 228 4.74 7.42 10.48
C CYS A 228 5.49 7.25 11.82
N ASN A 229 5.83 6.04 12.17
CA ASN A 229 6.52 5.68 13.41
C ASN A 229 7.89 5.03 13.14
N ASN A 230 8.56 4.56 14.18
CA ASN A 230 9.91 3.96 14.09
C ASN A 230 9.97 2.68 13.24
N THR A 231 8.86 2.02 13.03
CA THR A 231 8.78 0.76 12.27
C THR A 231 8.19 0.96 10.87
N THR A 232 7.68 2.15 10.55
CA THR A 232 7.14 2.46 9.20
C THR A 232 8.29 2.45 8.20
N ASN A 233 8.32 1.41 7.38
CA ASN A 233 9.44 1.10 6.50
C ASN A 233 9.15 1.31 5.01
N SER A 234 7.90 1.50 4.63
CA SER A 234 7.49 1.78 3.24
C SER A 234 6.02 2.19 3.17
N ALA A 235 5.67 2.85 2.08
CA ALA A 235 4.26 3.08 1.76
C ALA A 235 4.01 3.06 0.26
N ALA A 236 2.77 2.77 -0.12
CA ALA A 236 2.31 2.91 -1.49
C ALA A 236 0.90 3.49 -1.56
N THR A 237 0.69 4.35 -2.55
CA THR A 237 -0.61 4.88 -2.96
C THR A 237 -0.90 4.34 -4.35
N ILE A 238 -1.86 3.45 -4.50
CA ILE A 238 -2.24 2.83 -5.77
C ILE A 238 -3.46 3.56 -6.30
N ALA A 239 -3.32 4.20 -7.46
CA ALA A 239 -4.40 4.87 -8.17
C ALA A 239 -4.83 4.01 -9.36
N ILE A 240 -6.07 3.52 -9.35
CA ILE A 240 -6.63 2.66 -10.41
C ILE A 240 -7.40 3.54 -11.40
N ASP A 241 -6.96 3.50 -12.66
CA ASP A 241 -7.68 4.12 -13.76
C ASP A 241 -8.81 3.18 -14.20
N LYS A 242 -10.03 3.72 -14.25
CA LYS A 242 -11.23 2.92 -14.55
C LYS A 242 -11.28 2.45 -16.00
N ASP A 243 -10.85 3.29 -16.93
CA ASP A 243 -11.03 3.06 -18.38
C ASP A 243 -9.86 2.24 -18.98
N TYR A 244 -8.64 2.46 -18.45
CA TYR A 244 -7.40 1.85 -18.98
C TYR A 244 -6.51 1.33 -17.85
N PRO A 245 -7.02 0.38 -17.02
CA PRO A 245 -6.30 -0.09 -15.84
C PRO A 245 -4.92 -0.71 -16.17
N ASP A 246 -4.79 -1.32 -17.35
CA ASP A 246 -3.58 -1.99 -17.85
C ASP A 246 -2.47 -1.05 -18.34
N THR A 247 -2.74 0.24 -18.38
CA THR A 247 -1.79 1.23 -18.91
C THR A 247 -1.66 2.45 -18.00
N LEU A 248 -2.78 3.00 -17.49
CA LEU A 248 -2.79 4.28 -16.77
C LEU A 248 -2.78 4.13 -15.26
N SER A 249 -3.13 2.94 -14.70
CA SER A 249 -3.01 2.73 -13.26
C SER A 249 -1.56 2.88 -12.79
N THR A 250 -1.39 3.56 -11.66
CA THR A 250 -0.08 3.96 -11.17
C THR A 250 0.02 3.73 -9.67
N MET A 251 1.12 3.17 -9.22
CA MET A 251 1.48 3.08 -7.81
C MET A 251 2.54 4.13 -7.48
N TYR A 252 2.24 5.03 -6.56
CA TYR A 252 3.20 5.99 -6.02
C TYR A 252 3.83 5.37 -4.78
N VAL A 253 5.15 5.20 -4.79
CA VAL A 253 5.88 4.42 -3.79
C VAL A 253 6.87 5.26 -3.00
N ALA A 254 6.88 5.08 -1.70
CA ALA A 254 7.94 5.51 -0.79
C ALA A 254 8.78 4.27 -0.43
N ILE A 255 9.99 4.17 -1.00
CA ILE A 255 10.88 3.02 -0.85
C ILE A 255 11.83 3.27 0.34
N GLY A 256 11.51 2.70 1.47
CA GLY A 256 12.16 2.96 2.75
C GLY A 256 11.26 3.73 3.73
N PRO A 257 11.76 4.13 4.92
CA PRO A 257 11.00 4.85 5.91
C PRO A 257 10.33 6.11 5.35
N VAL A 258 9.01 6.18 5.43
CA VAL A 258 8.17 7.16 4.73
C VAL A 258 8.52 8.62 5.03
N GLY A 259 8.94 8.90 6.27
CA GLY A 259 9.44 10.24 6.65
C GLY A 259 10.83 10.58 6.08
N HIS A 260 11.57 9.60 5.57
CA HIS A 260 12.98 9.74 5.16
C HIS A 260 13.20 9.45 3.67
N THR A 261 12.14 9.36 2.90
CA THR A 261 12.15 9.16 1.44
C THR A 261 10.98 9.90 0.80
N MET A 262 11.02 10.05 -0.51
CA MET A 262 9.97 10.68 -1.29
C MET A 262 9.11 9.64 -2.02
N TYR A 263 7.90 10.06 -2.44
CA TYR A 263 7.06 9.27 -3.33
C TYR A 263 7.45 9.46 -4.79
N ILE A 264 7.52 8.35 -5.52
CA ILE A 264 7.72 8.34 -6.97
C ILE A 264 6.61 7.52 -7.66
N PRO A 265 6.16 7.91 -8.86
CA PRO A 265 5.17 7.15 -9.62
C PRO A 265 5.80 5.91 -10.26
N ALA A 266 5.11 4.79 -10.25
CA ALA A 266 5.47 3.56 -10.94
C ALA A 266 4.22 3.05 -11.72
N PRO A 267 4.15 3.24 -13.05
CA PRO A 267 3.01 2.82 -13.86
C PRO A 267 2.96 1.30 -13.99
N ILE A 268 1.77 0.71 -14.13
CA ILE A 268 1.59 -0.74 -14.33
C ILE A 268 2.35 -1.24 -15.56
N CYS A 269 2.45 -0.42 -16.59
CA CYS A 269 3.15 -0.73 -17.83
C CYS A 269 4.68 -0.52 -17.76
N LEU A 270 5.24 -0.47 -16.54
CA LEU A 270 6.67 -0.31 -16.31
C LEU A 270 7.46 -1.45 -16.98
N ARG A 271 8.42 -1.08 -17.86
CA ARG A 271 9.25 -2.04 -18.57
C ARG A 271 10.31 -2.64 -17.67
N GLU A 272 11.09 -1.77 -17.05
CA GLU A 272 12.21 -2.16 -16.22
C GLU A 272 12.23 -1.38 -14.91
N ILE A 273 12.61 -2.05 -13.85
CA ILE A 273 12.87 -1.42 -12.56
C ILE A 273 14.33 -0.95 -12.58
N PRO A 274 14.61 0.35 -12.33
CA PRO A 274 15.98 0.85 -12.23
C PRO A 274 16.84 0.03 -11.27
N GLN A 275 18.11 -0.17 -11.62
CA GLN A 275 19.02 -1.05 -10.87
C GLN A 275 19.16 -0.61 -9.40
N ASP A 276 19.24 0.68 -9.14
CA ASP A 276 19.37 1.25 -7.80
C ASP A 276 18.11 1.07 -6.92
N ILE A 277 16.95 0.83 -7.52
CA ILE A 277 15.73 0.38 -6.83
C ILE A 277 15.76 -1.14 -6.64
N ALA A 278 16.15 -1.88 -7.68
CA ALA A 278 16.19 -3.34 -7.65
C ALA A 278 17.23 -3.88 -6.66
N ASP A 279 18.40 -3.25 -6.52
CA ASP A 279 19.47 -3.62 -5.60
C ASP A 279 19.31 -3.03 -4.18
N ARG A 280 18.18 -2.34 -3.94
CA ARG A 280 17.79 -1.78 -2.65
C ARG A 280 18.62 -0.57 -2.19
N SER A 281 19.38 0.07 -3.09
CA SER A 281 20.18 1.25 -2.75
C SER A 281 19.33 2.38 -2.19
N TRP A 282 18.13 2.62 -2.74
CA TRP A 282 17.21 3.63 -2.23
C TRP A 282 16.70 3.32 -0.84
N SER A 283 16.31 2.07 -0.60
CA SER A 283 15.89 1.64 0.73
C SER A 283 17.01 1.86 1.75
N LYS A 284 18.22 1.39 1.46
CA LYS A 284 19.39 1.55 2.33
C LYS A 284 19.68 3.01 2.65
N ALA A 285 19.65 3.90 1.66
CA ALA A 285 19.86 5.34 1.86
C ALA A 285 18.79 5.96 2.78
N ALA A 286 17.51 5.61 2.59
CA ALA A 286 16.43 6.09 3.43
C ALA A 286 16.53 5.57 4.88
N PHE A 287 16.93 4.32 5.07
CA PHE A 287 17.18 3.75 6.41
C PHE A 287 18.37 4.39 7.09
N ALA A 288 19.49 4.62 6.38
CA ALA A 288 20.65 5.32 6.92
C ALA A 288 20.29 6.75 7.38
N ARG A 289 19.46 7.47 6.60
CA ARG A 289 18.95 8.78 6.98
C ARG A 289 18.07 8.71 8.24
N ARG A 290 17.24 7.69 8.39
CA ARG A 290 16.45 7.49 9.62
C ARG A 290 17.35 7.22 10.83
N GLU A 291 18.38 6.40 10.69
CA GLU A 291 19.34 6.13 11.75
C GLU A 291 20.09 7.41 12.19
N GLN A 292 20.45 8.26 11.23
CA GLN A 292 21.15 9.51 11.49
C GLN A 292 20.28 10.58 12.15
N HIS A 293 19.01 10.72 11.73
CA HIS A 293 18.15 11.86 12.10
C HIS A 293 16.96 11.49 13.01
N GLY A 294 16.66 10.20 13.16
CA GLY A 294 15.51 9.74 13.94
C GLY A 294 14.16 10.24 13.41
N LEU A 295 13.12 10.13 14.24
CA LEU A 295 11.78 10.63 13.89
C LEU A 295 11.67 12.17 13.85
N ALA A 296 12.62 12.90 14.43
CA ALA A 296 12.62 14.37 14.42
C ALA A 296 12.98 14.98 13.05
N PHE A 297 13.36 14.14 12.06
CA PHE A 297 13.67 14.60 10.71
C PHE A 297 12.52 15.39 10.09
N ASP A 298 12.83 16.59 9.57
CA ASP A 298 11.86 17.42 8.87
C ASP A 298 11.53 16.80 7.49
N ASN A 299 10.38 16.19 7.39
CA ASN A 299 9.94 15.52 6.16
C ASN A 299 9.39 16.49 5.11
N SER A 300 9.28 17.80 5.41
CA SER A 300 8.88 18.81 4.43
C SER A 300 9.91 18.99 3.31
N VAL A 301 11.15 18.55 3.53
CA VAL A 301 12.21 18.53 2.50
C VAL A 301 11.84 17.71 1.26
N TRP A 302 10.88 16.80 1.39
CA TRP A 302 10.39 15.98 0.26
C TRP A 302 9.38 16.71 -0.62
N LEU A 303 8.76 17.78 -0.13
CA LEU A 303 7.73 18.50 -0.88
C LEU A 303 8.25 19.08 -2.22
N PRO A 304 9.40 19.80 -2.28
CA PRO A 304 9.89 20.31 -3.54
C PRO A 304 10.22 19.23 -4.58
N PRO A 305 10.97 18.15 -4.27
CA PRO A 305 11.24 17.11 -5.25
C PRO A 305 9.99 16.31 -5.65
N GLU A 306 9.03 16.09 -4.76
CA GLU A 306 7.74 15.46 -5.11
C GLU A 306 6.93 16.35 -6.04
N GLN A 307 6.89 17.67 -5.83
CA GLN A 307 6.26 18.62 -6.75
C GLN A 307 6.94 18.59 -8.12
N ALA A 308 8.28 18.53 -8.18
CA ALA A 308 9.02 18.43 -9.43
C ALA A 308 8.72 17.12 -10.18
N VAL A 309 8.63 16.00 -9.47
CA VAL A 309 8.21 14.69 -10.01
C VAL A 309 6.79 14.78 -10.58
N MET A 310 5.85 15.34 -9.83
CA MET A 310 4.45 15.46 -10.28
C MET A 310 4.27 16.45 -11.42
N ALA A 311 5.10 17.50 -11.50
CA ALA A 311 5.12 18.43 -12.64
C ALA A 311 5.53 17.74 -13.97
N ILE A 312 6.28 16.62 -13.91
CA ILE A 312 6.60 15.77 -15.07
C ILE A 312 5.52 14.72 -15.29
N TYR A 313 5.11 14.02 -14.23
CA TYR A 313 4.29 12.83 -14.38
C TYR A 313 2.83 13.13 -14.71
N ARG A 314 2.19 14.14 -14.09
CA ARG A 314 0.79 14.50 -14.39
C ARG A 314 0.56 14.86 -15.86
N PRO A 315 1.34 15.76 -16.49
CA PRO A 315 1.19 16.03 -17.91
C PRO A 315 1.44 14.80 -18.79
N ALA A 316 2.35 13.91 -18.39
CA ALA A 316 2.61 12.67 -19.09
C ALA A 316 1.41 11.72 -19.02
N LEU A 317 0.77 11.59 -17.83
CA LEU A 317 -0.44 10.79 -17.64
C LEU A 317 -1.59 11.28 -18.52
N GLU A 318 -1.81 12.61 -18.57
CA GLU A 318 -2.83 13.21 -19.44
C GLU A 318 -2.55 12.97 -20.94
N LYS A 319 -1.29 13.07 -21.36
CA LYS A 319 -0.89 12.74 -22.74
C LYS A 319 -1.08 11.26 -23.05
N ALA A 320 -0.74 10.40 -22.11
CA ALA A 320 -0.94 8.96 -22.23
C ALA A 320 -2.44 8.61 -22.33
N LYS A 321 -3.29 9.26 -21.52
CA LYS A 321 -4.76 9.09 -21.56
C LYS A 321 -5.30 9.47 -22.95
N LYS A 322 -4.88 10.62 -23.50
CA LYS A 322 -5.23 11.01 -24.87
C LYS A 322 -4.74 10.02 -25.93
N ALA A 323 -3.56 9.44 -25.74
CA ALA A 323 -3.06 8.40 -26.63
C ALA A 323 -3.90 7.11 -26.55
N MET A 324 -4.33 6.70 -25.37
CA MET A 324 -5.24 5.56 -25.17
C MET A 324 -6.60 5.79 -25.83
N GLN A 325 -7.20 6.97 -25.68
CA GLN A 325 -8.44 7.37 -26.36
C GLN A 325 -8.34 7.30 -27.89
N ASN A 326 -7.15 7.49 -28.43
CA ASN A 326 -6.85 7.36 -29.87
C ASN A 326 -6.30 5.97 -30.24
N HIS A 327 -6.51 4.94 -29.41
CA HIS A 327 -6.07 3.56 -29.62
C HIS A 327 -4.54 3.39 -29.81
N ARG A 328 -3.71 4.32 -29.29
CA ARG A 328 -2.24 4.32 -29.38
C ARG A 328 -1.59 3.82 -28.11
N ARG A 329 -1.90 2.59 -27.68
CA ARG A 329 -1.42 1.99 -26.44
C ARG A 329 0.11 2.04 -26.29
N LYS A 330 0.86 1.61 -27.31
CA LYS A 330 2.35 1.64 -27.28
C LYS A 330 2.89 3.06 -27.05
N THR A 331 2.25 4.06 -27.64
CA THR A 331 2.61 5.47 -27.43
C THR A 331 2.35 5.90 -25.99
N ALA A 332 1.20 5.53 -25.42
CA ALA A 332 0.88 5.82 -24.03
C ALA A 332 1.91 5.19 -23.07
N GLN A 333 2.23 3.92 -23.26
CA GLN A 333 3.23 3.21 -22.46
C GLN A 333 4.61 3.85 -22.57
N ASN A 334 5.04 4.26 -23.78
CA ASN A 334 6.32 4.95 -23.98
C ASN A 334 6.36 6.29 -23.22
N ILE A 335 5.28 7.08 -23.29
CA ILE A 335 5.17 8.35 -22.56
C ILE A 335 5.35 8.14 -21.06
N LEU A 336 4.66 7.16 -20.48
CA LEU A 336 4.72 6.89 -19.04
C LEU A 336 6.08 6.35 -18.59
N ASN A 337 6.69 5.44 -19.36
CA ASN A 337 8.03 4.94 -19.05
C ASN A 337 9.08 6.05 -19.11
N THR A 338 9.06 6.91 -20.15
CA THR A 338 9.96 8.07 -20.22
C THR A 338 9.76 9.05 -19.08
N ALA A 339 8.49 9.27 -18.66
CA ALA A 339 8.21 10.13 -17.51
C ALA A 339 8.73 9.50 -16.21
N PHE A 340 8.54 8.20 -16.01
CA PHE A 340 9.07 7.47 -14.86
C PHE A 340 10.59 7.58 -14.74
N GLU A 341 11.33 7.38 -15.85
CA GLU A 341 12.79 7.51 -15.90
C GLU A 341 13.23 8.92 -15.43
N LYS A 342 12.59 9.98 -15.95
CA LYS A 342 12.87 11.36 -15.52
C LYS A 342 12.51 11.60 -14.04
N CYS A 343 11.42 11.02 -13.55
CA CYS A 343 11.07 11.08 -12.13
C CYS A 343 12.13 10.40 -11.26
N CYS A 344 12.65 9.25 -11.68
CA CYS A 344 13.75 8.57 -11.02
C CYS A 344 15.04 9.38 -10.99
N GLU A 345 15.35 10.15 -12.06
CA GLU A 345 16.53 11.04 -12.08
C GLU A 345 16.43 12.15 -11.01
N ILE A 346 15.26 12.76 -10.86
CA ILE A 346 15.02 13.75 -9.80
C ILE A 346 15.15 13.10 -8.43
N ALA A 347 14.45 12.00 -8.24
CA ALA A 347 14.42 11.30 -6.96
C ALA A 347 15.80 10.77 -6.54
N ARG A 348 16.61 10.28 -7.48
CA ARG A 348 17.98 9.83 -7.24
C ARG A 348 18.84 10.93 -6.64
N LYS A 349 18.73 12.16 -7.13
CA LYS A 349 19.46 13.31 -6.60
C LYS A 349 19.00 13.72 -5.20
N ALA A 350 17.75 13.41 -4.85
CA ALA A 350 17.19 13.77 -3.55
C ALA A 350 17.38 12.65 -2.50
N VAL A 351 17.37 11.38 -2.92
CA VAL A 351 17.38 10.21 -2.03
C VAL A 351 18.80 9.64 -1.85
N LEU A 352 19.64 9.59 -2.89
CA LEU A 352 21.01 9.09 -2.85
C LEU A 352 22.02 10.23 -2.69
#